data_06350eee9a2ef58f3d2732808a4d3036
#
_entry.id   06350eee9a2ef58f3d2732808a4d3036
#
_cell.length_a   1.000
_cell.length_b   1.000
_cell.length_c   1.000
_cell.angle_alpha   90.00
_cell.angle_beta   90.00
_cell.angle_gamma   90.00
#
_symmetry.space_group_name_H-M   'P 1'
#
loop_
_entity.id
_entity.type
_entity.pdbx_description
1 polymer ?
#
loop_
_entity_poly.entity_id
_entity_poly.type
_entity_poly.pdbx_seq_one_letter_code
_entity_poly.pdbx_strand_id
1 'polypeptide(L)'
;MTNNFKIAYQGSEGSYSEELLKKEFSNYSFIACESFTELLNKVSSESCLGLLPVENSIAGTVNEAYEELINSGLEIFGEYIKKINHTLIGLSNSKFEEITHVISHPQALQQCSKFLQDSKLRITPVFDTAGSVFEILETKDINTAAIAGEHFKNDERFKILKENISNHQENFTRFLLIGYEKLESNKENNKYSSVLISDDKPGSLLKALNIFSDLNINLTKLESRPILGRPWEYKFYIDYELQNIKTQMELIEGIKKVSKEFIILGHYPKANP
;
A
#
# COMPACT_ATOMS: atom_id res chain seq x y z
N MET A 1 11.67 -25.81 -16.94
CA MET A 1 11.03 -25.79 -15.60
C MET A 1 10.52 -24.37 -15.39
N THR A 2 9.23 -24.17 -15.44
CA THR A 2 8.65 -22.85 -15.10
C THR A 2 8.84 -22.64 -13.61
N ASN A 3 9.78 -21.78 -13.24
CA ASN A 3 9.88 -21.31 -11.86
C ASN A 3 8.53 -20.67 -11.54
N ASN A 4 7.74 -21.35 -10.72
CA ASN A 4 6.45 -20.85 -10.29
C ASN A 4 6.70 -19.84 -9.15
N PHE A 5 7.12 -18.62 -9.54
CA PHE A 5 7.36 -17.55 -8.59
C PHE A 5 6.05 -17.22 -7.87
N LYS A 6 6.15 -17.03 -6.56
CA LYS A 6 5.00 -16.67 -5.71
C LYS A 6 5.14 -15.25 -5.22
N ILE A 7 4.02 -14.57 -5.05
CA ILE A 7 3.97 -13.25 -4.42
C ILE A 7 2.93 -13.29 -3.29
N ALA A 8 3.39 -13.00 -2.07
CA ALA A 8 2.52 -12.85 -0.91
C ALA A 8 1.92 -11.42 -0.90
N TYR A 9 0.67 -11.28 -0.47
CA TYR A 9 0.01 -9.99 -0.35
C TYR A 9 -0.91 -9.98 0.88
N GLN A 10 -1.11 -8.79 1.48
CA GLN A 10 -2.06 -8.62 2.57
C GLN A 10 -3.46 -8.38 1.99
N GLY A 11 -4.46 -9.09 2.56
CA GLY A 11 -5.87 -9.02 2.20
C GLY A 11 -6.43 -10.35 1.72
N SER A 12 -7.74 -10.39 1.53
CA SER A 12 -8.47 -11.56 1.02
C SER A 12 -8.48 -11.60 -0.52
N GLU A 13 -9.00 -12.69 -1.06
CA GLU A 13 -9.34 -12.80 -2.48
C GLU A 13 -10.26 -11.64 -2.90
N GLY A 14 -10.01 -11.06 -4.06
CA GLY A 14 -10.73 -9.89 -4.56
C GLY A 14 -10.29 -8.56 -3.90
N SER A 15 -9.19 -8.52 -3.15
CA SER A 15 -8.62 -7.26 -2.67
C SER A 15 -7.97 -6.45 -3.79
N TYR A 16 -7.78 -5.14 -3.57
CA TYR A 16 -7.03 -4.29 -4.50
C TYR A 16 -5.58 -4.74 -4.69
N SER A 17 -4.98 -5.36 -3.67
CA SER A 17 -3.65 -5.98 -3.77
C SER A 17 -3.65 -7.12 -4.78
N GLU A 18 -4.61 -8.04 -4.67
CA GLU A 18 -4.71 -9.17 -5.60
C GLU A 18 -5.04 -8.73 -7.03
N GLU A 19 -5.94 -7.76 -7.19
CA GLU A 19 -6.27 -7.21 -8.51
C GLU A 19 -5.03 -6.60 -9.19
N LEU A 20 -4.19 -5.88 -8.43
CA LEU A 20 -2.92 -5.35 -8.93
C LEU A 20 -1.99 -6.49 -9.37
N LEU A 21 -1.87 -7.54 -8.55
CA LEU A 21 -1.03 -8.70 -8.85
C LEU A 21 -1.49 -9.44 -10.11
N LYS A 22 -2.78 -9.67 -10.25
CA LYS A 22 -3.35 -10.32 -11.46
C LYS A 22 -3.05 -9.53 -12.74
N LYS A 23 -3.03 -8.19 -12.64
CA LYS A 23 -2.72 -7.30 -13.77
C LYS A 23 -1.23 -7.28 -14.12
N GLU A 24 -0.36 -7.11 -13.13
CA GLU A 24 1.08 -6.86 -13.35
C GLU A 24 1.91 -8.15 -13.37
N PHE A 25 1.42 -9.25 -12.75
CA PHE A 25 2.16 -10.48 -12.51
C PHE A 25 1.38 -11.74 -12.91
N SER A 26 0.75 -11.74 -14.07
CA SER A 26 -0.16 -12.81 -14.53
C SER A 26 0.45 -14.22 -14.54
N ASN A 27 1.78 -14.34 -14.59
CA ASN A 27 2.50 -15.63 -14.62
C ASN A 27 2.96 -16.13 -13.24
N TYR A 28 2.53 -15.44 -12.16
CA TYR A 28 2.88 -15.77 -10.78
C TYR A 28 1.68 -16.37 -10.07
N SER A 29 1.93 -17.15 -9.01
CA SER A 29 0.90 -17.54 -8.05
C SER A 29 0.91 -16.58 -6.85
N PHE A 30 -0.26 -16.40 -6.23
CA PHE A 30 -0.44 -15.42 -5.16
C PHE A 30 -0.78 -16.11 -3.85
N ILE A 31 -0.27 -15.56 -2.74
CA ILE A 31 -0.53 -16.05 -1.38
C ILE A 31 -1.19 -14.91 -0.60
N ALA A 32 -2.47 -15.07 -0.27
CA ALA A 32 -3.19 -14.15 0.60
C ALA A 32 -2.70 -14.30 2.05
N CYS A 33 -2.51 -13.18 2.74
CA CYS A 33 -2.09 -13.10 4.13
C CYS A 33 -3.04 -12.19 4.91
N GLU A 34 -3.37 -12.57 6.14
CA GLU A 34 -4.29 -11.80 6.99
C GLU A 34 -3.63 -10.54 7.57
N SER A 35 -2.30 -10.55 7.76
CA SER A 35 -1.54 -9.44 8.34
C SER A 35 -0.25 -9.15 7.60
N PHE A 36 0.34 -7.98 7.85
CA PHE A 36 1.67 -7.63 7.32
C PHE A 36 2.75 -8.54 7.91
N THR A 37 2.67 -8.87 9.20
CA THR A 37 3.58 -9.81 9.85
C THR A 37 3.56 -11.19 9.16
N GLU A 38 2.37 -11.72 8.85
CA GLU A 38 2.26 -12.97 8.10
C GLU A 38 2.87 -12.86 6.71
N LEU A 39 2.57 -11.79 5.97
CA LEU A 39 3.14 -11.52 4.65
C LEU A 39 4.67 -11.57 4.69
N LEU A 40 5.30 -10.82 5.60
CA LEU A 40 6.75 -10.76 5.71
C LEU A 40 7.38 -12.09 6.14
N ASN A 41 6.71 -12.82 7.03
CA ASN A 41 7.11 -14.18 7.39
C ASN A 41 7.06 -15.13 6.20
N LYS A 42 6.03 -15.03 5.34
CA LYS A 42 5.93 -15.82 4.09
C LYS A 42 7.06 -15.48 3.12
N VAL A 43 7.34 -14.19 2.92
CA VAL A 43 8.47 -13.75 2.07
C VAL A 43 9.78 -14.34 2.57
N SER A 44 10.01 -14.30 3.89
CA SER A 44 11.26 -14.79 4.50
C SER A 44 11.37 -16.32 4.46
N SER A 45 10.28 -17.05 4.76
CA SER A 45 10.32 -18.51 4.90
C SER A 45 10.19 -19.27 3.58
N GLU A 46 9.46 -18.72 2.59
CA GLU A 46 9.19 -19.39 1.31
C GLU A 46 10.05 -18.83 0.17
N SER A 47 10.97 -17.89 0.43
CA SER A 47 11.80 -17.21 -0.59
C SER A 47 10.94 -16.68 -1.74
N CYS A 48 9.78 -16.10 -1.40
CA CYS A 48 8.87 -15.50 -2.36
C CYS A 48 9.00 -13.96 -2.32
N LEU A 49 8.30 -13.27 -3.21
CA LEU A 49 8.16 -11.82 -3.15
C LEU A 49 6.96 -11.44 -2.27
N GLY A 50 6.93 -10.18 -1.85
CA GLY A 50 5.79 -9.59 -1.14
C GLY A 50 5.29 -8.34 -1.84
N LEU A 51 3.97 -8.13 -1.90
CA LEU A 51 3.36 -6.87 -2.31
C LEU A 51 2.77 -6.19 -1.08
N LEU A 52 3.35 -5.06 -0.69
CA LEU A 52 3.05 -4.36 0.55
C LEU A 52 2.39 -3.00 0.26
N PRO A 53 1.11 -2.75 0.65
CA PRO A 53 0.51 -1.42 0.57
C PRO A 53 1.16 -0.51 1.62
N VAL A 54 1.72 0.63 1.19
CA VAL A 54 2.48 1.51 2.09
C VAL A 54 1.90 2.90 2.25
N GLU A 55 1.07 3.33 1.32
CA GLU A 55 0.52 4.69 1.34
C GLU A 55 -0.76 4.77 0.51
N ASN A 56 -1.73 5.54 0.99
CA ASN A 56 -2.92 5.90 0.23
C ASN A 56 -3.01 7.43 0.14
N SER A 57 -3.32 7.96 -1.04
CA SER A 57 -3.33 9.40 -1.31
C SER A 57 -4.34 10.20 -0.47
N ILE A 58 -5.34 9.54 0.14
CA ILE A 58 -6.36 10.14 0.99
C ILE A 58 -6.11 9.84 2.47
N ALA A 59 -5.81 8.58 2.79
CA ALA A 59 -5.66 8.11 4.17
C ALA A 59 -4.23 8.27 4.73
N GLY A 60 -3.25 8.55 3.84
CA GLY A 60 -1.84 8.71 4.23
C GLY A 60 -1.10 7.38 4.33
N THR A 61 -0.03 7.37 5.12
CA THR A 61 0.90 6.26 5.23
C THR A 61 0.33 5.08 6.04
N VAL A 62 0.55 3.87 5.55
CA VAL A 62 0.27 2.62 6.27
C VAL A 62 1.45 2.31 7.17
N ASN A 63 1.40 2.85 8.40
CA ASN A 63 2.53 2.86 9.33
C ASN A 63 3.02 1.47 9.71
N GLU A 64 2.09 0.56 9.99
CA GLU A 64 2.39 -0.83 10.34
C GLU A 64 3.22 -1.51 9.24
N ALA A 65 2.87 -1.29 7.98
CA ALA A 65 3.60 -1.85 6.84
C ALA A 65 5.07 -1.37 6.79
N TYR A 66 5.32 -0.08 7.04
CA TYR A 66 6.69 0.45 7.08
C TYR A 66 7.48 -0.06 8.28
N GLU A 67 6.87 -0.14 9.48
CA GLU A 67 7.55 -0.65 10.67
C GLU A 67 7.99 -2.10 10.48
N GLU A 68 7.10 -2.93 9.99
CA GLU A 68 7.37 -4.34 9.69
C GLU A 68 8.47 -4.48 8.61
N LEU A 69 8.40 -3.68 7.54
CA LEU A 69 9.40 -3.70 6.46
C LEU A 69 10.81 -3.35 6.99
N ILE A 70 10.94 -2.28 7.78
CA ILE A 70 12.24 -1.86 8.32
C ILE A 70 12.87 -2.95 9.20
N ASN A 71 12.05 -3.65 9.97
CA ASN A 71 12.50 -4.70 10.88
C ASN A 71 12.79 -6.03 10.18
N SER A 72 12.28 -6.23 8.97
CA SER A 72 12.38 -7.52 8.25
C SER A 72 13.73 -7.78 7.58
N GLY A 73 14.49 -6.72 7.27
CA GLY A 73 15.71 -6.81 6.46
C GLY A 73 15.46 -7.09 4.97
N LEU A 74 14.21 -7.02 4.51
CA LEU A 74 13.85 -7.16 3.10
C LEU A 74 14.15 -5.86 2.34
N GLU A 75 14.44 -6.00 1.04
CA GLU A 75 14.68 -4.87 0.14
C GLU A 75 13.46 -4.57 -0.74
N ILE A 76 13.33 -3.31 -1.14
CA ILE A 76 12.31 -2.86 -2.09
C ILE A 76 12.87 -2.96 -3.51
N PHE A 77 12.17 -3.67 -4.39
CA PHE A 77 12.55 -3.90 -5.78
C PHE A 77 11.65 -3.20 -6.79
N GLY A 78 10.49 -2.72 -6.37
CA GLY A 78 9.54 -2.05 -7.27
C GLY A 78 8.49 -1.25 -6.54
N GLU A 79 7.90 -0.32 -7.27
CA GLU A 79 6.80 0.51 -6.83
C GLU A 79 5.65 0.37 -7.83
N TYR A 80 4.42 0.27 -7.31
CA TYR A 80 3.20 0.19 -8.10
C TYR A 80 2.18 1.15 -7.53
N ILE A 81 1.44 1.82 -8.40
CA ILE A 81 0.35 2.71 -8.02
C ILE A 81 -0.95 2.17 -8.62
N LYS A 82 -1.96 2.03 -7.77
CA LYS A 82 -3.27 1.55 -8.17
C LYS A 82 -4.35 2.55 -7.79
N LYS A 83 -5.17 2.92 -8.76
CA LYS A 83 -6.39 3.69 -8.51
C LYS A 83 -7.40 2.83 -7.74
N ILE A 84 -7.99 3.41 -6.70
CA ILE A 84 -8.97 2.77 -5.83
C ILE A 84 -10.34 3.36 -6.15
N ASN A 85 -11.19 2.55 -6.78
CA ASN A 85 -12.56 2.90 -7.09
C ASN A 85 -13.50 2.07 -6.23
N HIS A 86 -14.30 2.73 -5.41
CA HIS A 86 -15.32 2.06 -4.62
C HIS A 86 -16.64 2.02 -5.37
N THR A 87 -17.26 0.85 -5.34
CA THR A 87 -18.58 0.57 -5.91
C THR A 87 -19.48 -0.04 -4.84
N LEU A 88 -20.78 0.12 -4.99
CA LEU A 88 -21.78 -0.59 -4.19
C LEU A 88 -22.12 -1.90 -4.90
N ILE A 89 -21.93 -3.01 -4.23
CA ILE A 89 -22.06 -4.36 -4.75
C ILE A 89 -23.17 -5.09 -3.98
N GLY A 90 -24.09 -5.67 -4.68
CA GLY A 90 -25.11 -6.57 -4.13
C GLY A 90 -24.99 -7.97 -4.75
N LEU A 91 -25.80 -8.90 -4.27
CA LEU A 91 -26.00 -10.18 -4.94
C LEU A 91 -26.62 -9.98 -6.32
N SER A 92 -26.47 -10.95 -7.22
CA SER A 92 -26.93 -10.84 -8.61
C SER A 92 -28.42 -10.48 -8.75
N ASN A 93 -29.26 -10.87 -7.77
CA ASN A 93 -30.69 -10.58 -7.71
C ASN A 93 -31.05 -9.34 -6.87
N SER A 94 -30.08 -8.67 -6.24
CA SER A 94 -30.33 -7.44 -5.45
C SER A 94 -30.73 -6.28 -6.35
N LYS A 95 -31.55 -5.37 -5.81
CA LYS A 95 -31.90 -4.09 -6.43
C LYS A 95 -31.54 -2.96 -5.49
N PHE A 96 -31.01 -1.86 -6.04
CA PHE A 96 -30.54 -0.74 -5.25
C PHE A 96 -31.65 -0.17 -4.33
N GLU A 97 -32.87 -0.09 -4.82
CA GLU A 97 -34.03 0.45 -4.14
C GLU A 97 -34.46 -0.41 -2.92
N GLU A 98 -34.03 -1.67 -2.87
CA GLU A 98 -34.32 -2.62 -1.81
C GLU A 98 -33.21 -2.73 -0.77
N ILE A 99 -32.05 -2.08 -1.04
CA ILE A 99 -30.92 -2.10 -0.10
C ILE A 99 -31.22 -1.20 1.11
N THR A 100 -31.05 -1.76 2.28
CA THR A 100 -31.24 -1.07 3.58
C THR A 100 -29.96 -1.04 4.41
N HIS A 101 -28.98 -1.86 4.07
CA HIS A 101 -27.79 -2.04 4.87
C HIS A 101 -26.55 -2.14 3.98
N VAL A 102 -25.42 -1.57 4.47
CA VAL A 102 -24.12 -1.60 3.79
C VAL A 102 -23.03 -2.02 4.77
N ILE A 103 -22.19 -2.95 4.32
CA ILE A 103 -21.04 -3.43 5.06
C ILE A 103 -19.75 -3.17 4.28
N SER A 104 -18.66 -2.83 4.94
CA SER A 104 -17.30 -2.76 4.40
C SER A 104 -16.28 -2.43 5.49
N HIS A 105 -15.00 -2.40 5.12
CA HIS A 105 -13.94 -1.90 5.99
C HIS A 105 -14.19 -0.42 6.38
N PRO A 106 -13.89 0.00 7.63
CA PRO A 106 -14.12 1.37 8.11
C PRO A 106 -13.59 2.46 7.18
N GLN A 107 -12.41 2.27 6.59
CA GLN A 107 -11.81 3.22 5.66
C GLN A 107 -12.62 3.39 4.38
N ALA A 108 -13.11 2.29 3.78
CA ALA A 108 -13.95 2.36 2.59
C ALA A 108 -15.30 3.04 2.87
N LEU A 109 -15.92 2.73 4.02
CA LEU A 109 -17.13 3.41 4.49
C LEU A 109 -16.91 4.92 4.65
N GLN A 110 -15.80 5.33 5.26
CA GLN A 110 -15.44 6.75 5.43
C GLN A 110 -15.22 7.44 4.08
N GLN A 111 -14.54 6.77 3.15
CA GLN A 111 -14.29 7.30 1.79
C GLN A 111 -15.56 7.40 0.93
N CYS A 112 -16.66 6.75 1.32
CA CYS A 112 -17.97 6.80 0.67
C CYS A 112 -19.04 7.50 1.51
N SER A 113 -18.66 8.24 2.55
CA SER A 113 -19.59 8.79 3.55
C SER A 113 -20.68 9.70 2.99
N LYS A 114 -20.39 10.51 1.95
CA LYS A 114 -21.39 11.37 1.30
C LYS A 114 -22.51 10.53 0.67
N PHE A 115 -22.14 9.56 -0.15
CA PHE A 115 -23.10 8.65 -0.78
C PHE A 115 -23.96 7.92 0.27
N LEU A 116 -23.33 7.42 1.35
CA LEU A 116 -24.01 6.68 2.41
C LEU A 116 -25.00 7.56 3.18
N GLN A 117 -24.65 8.83 3.47
CA GLN A 117 -25.53 9.80 4.12
C GLN A 117 -26.75 10.15 3.25
N ASP A 118 -26.52 10.43 1.97
CA ASP A 118 -27.59 10.77 1.02
C ASP A 118 -28.57 9.61 0.83
N SER A 119 -28.06 8.39 0.84
CA SER A 119 -28.86 7.16 0.66
C SER A 119 -29.55 6.68 1.94
N LYS A 120 -29.21 7.24 3.11
CA LYS A 120 -29.78 6.88 4.44
C LYS A 120 -29.66 5.39 4.79
N LEU A 121 -28.62 4.73 4.31
CA LEU A 121 -28.38 3.31 4.53
C LEU A 121 -27.80 3.07 5.93
N ARG A 122 -28.19 1.97 6.57
CA ARG A 122 -27.54 1.50 7.79
C ARG A 122 -26.14 0.98 7.45
N ILE A 123 -25.16 1.27 8.29
CA ILE A 123 -23.76 0.97 8.04
C ILE A 123 -23.24 0.03 9.14
N THR A 124 -22.53 -1.04 8.77
CA THR A 124 -21.78 -1.87 9.71
C THR A 124 -20.36 -2.06 9.22
N PRO A 125 -19.35 -1.66 10.01
CA PRO A 125 -17.95 -1.93 9.69
C PRO A 125 -17.65 -3.42 9.85
N VAL A 126 -16.88 -3.96 8.89
CA VAL A 126 -16.32 -5.32 8.90
C VAL A 126 -14.81 -5.28 8.70
N PHE A 127 -14.15 -6.40 8.87
CA PHE A 127 -12.69 -6.45 8.90
C PHE A 127 -12.04 -6.09 7.56
N ASP A 128 -12.61 -6.53 6.42
CA ASP A 128 -11.99 -6.42 5.10
C ASP A 128 -12.98 -5.90 4.05
N THR A 129 -12.46 -5.07 3.13
CA THR A 129 -13.22 -4.49 2.02
C THR A 129 -13.70 -5.55 1.03
N ALA A 130 -12.81 -6.44 0.57
CA ALA A 130 -13.17 -7.49 -0.37
C ALA A 130 -13.93 -8.63 0.33
N GLY A 131 -13.53 -8.99 1.55
CA GLY A 131 -14.21 -9.99 2.39
C GLY A 131 -15.68 -9.64 2.63
N SER A 132 -16.04 -8.35 2.71
CA SER A 132 -17.44 -7.93 2.85
C SER A 132 -18.34 -8.40 1.70
N VAL A 133 -17.79 -8.56 0.49
CA VAL A 133 -18.54 -9.07 -0.67
C VAL A 133 -18.86 -10.56 -0.50
N PHE A 134 -17.94 -11.33 0.05
CA PHE A 134 -18.17 -12.75 0.34
C PHE A 134 -19.10 -12.94 1.54
N GLU A 135 -19.08 -12.03 2.52
CA GLU A 135 -20.00 -12.07 3.65
C GLU A 135 -21.47 -11.91 3.20
N ILE A 136 -21.77 -11.00 2.26
CA ILE A 136 -23.13 -10.90 1.70
C ILE A 136 -23.53 -12.15 0.91
N LEU A 137 -22.56 -12.85 0.29
CA LEU A 137 -22.83 -14.11 -0.40
C LEU A 137 -23.18 -15.24 0.57
N GLU A 138 -22.47 -15.34 1.69
CA GLU A 138 -22.74 -16.35 2.73
C GLU A 138 -24.08 -16.14 3.42
N THR A 139 -24.39 -14.91 3.77
CA THR A 139 -25.67 -14.56 4.44
C THR A 139 -26.87 -14.65 3.51
N LYS A 140 -26.66 -14.53 2.19
CA LYS A 140 -27.71 -14.51 1.14
C LYS A 140 -28.74 -13.39 1.35
N ASP A 141 -28.37 -12.33 2.07
CA ASP A 141 -29.27 -11.20 2.31
C ASP A 141 -29.25 -10.25 1.12
N ILE A 142 -30.32 -10.28 0.34
CA ILE A 142 -30.49 -9.44 -0.86
C ILE A 142 -30.66 -7.95 -0.55
N ASN A 143 -30.93 -7.59 0.70
CA ASN A 143 -31.12 -6.21 1.17
C ASN A 143 -29.84 -5.61 1.78
N THR A 144 -28.77 -6.41 1.88
CA THR A 144 -27.43 -5.97 2.29
C THR A 144 -26.52 -5.87 1.08
N ALA A 145 -25.78 -4.76 0.98
CA ALA A 145 -24.76 -4.51 -0.03
C ALA A 145 -23.37 -4.34 0.61
N ALA A 146 -22.33 -4.56 -0.16
CA ALA A 146 -20.95 -4.32 0.23
C ALA A 146 -20.35 -3.13 -0.55
N ILE A 147 -19.38 -2.42 0.03
CA ILE A 147 -18.53 -1.49 -0.71
C ILE A 147 -17.20 -2.17 -0.99
N ALA A 148 -16.86 -2.34 -2.27
CA ALA A 148 -15.60 -2.94 -2.69
C ALA A 148 -15.16 -2.43 -4.07
N GLY A 149 -14.13 -3.08 -4.66
CA GLY A 149 -13.61 -2.73 -5.98
C GLY A 149 -14.53 -3.14 -7.13
N GLU A 150 -14.43 -2.43 -8.24
CA GLU A 150 -15.27 -2.66 -9.44
C GLU A 150 -15.02 -3.99 -10.15
N HIS A 151 -13.90 -4.66 -9.88
CA HIS A 151 -13.54 -5.91 -10.53
C HIS A 151 -14.52 -7.07 -10.24
N PHE A 152 -15.31 -6.97 -9.15
CA PHE A 152 -16.39 -7.92 -8.86
C PHE A 152 -17.51 -7.93 -9.90
N LYS A 153 -17.54 -6.96 -10.85
CA LYS A 153 -18.46 -6.97 -12.00
C LYS A 153 -18.28 -8.19 -12.91
N ASN A 154 -17.13 -8.84 -12.86
CA ASN A 154 -16.80 -10.01 -13.67
C ASN A 154 -17.25 -11.33 -13.02
N ASP A 155 -17.79 -11.29 -11.81
CA ASP A 155 -18.29 -12.45 -11.07
C ASP A 155 -19.83 -12.45 -11.12
N GLU A 156 -20.41 -13.44 -11.78
CA GLU A 156 -21.87 -13.55 -12.00
C GLU A 156 -22.70 -13.69 -10.71
N ARG A 157 -22.06 -13.99 -9.58
CA ARG A 157 -22.70 -14.06 -8.25
C ARG A 157 -23.11 -12.67 -7.75
N PHE A 158 -22.45 -11.62 -8.27
CA PHE A 158 -22.59 -10.25 -7.80
C PHE A 158 -23.08 -9.30 -8.90
N LYS A 159 -23.57 -8.14 -8.47
CA LYS A 159 -23.99 -7.07 -9.34
C LYS A 159 -23.53 -5.73 -8.79
N ILE A 160 -22.97 -4.89 -9.65
CA ILE A 160 -22.70 -3.49 -9.31
C ILE A 160 -24.05 -2.74 -9.28
N LEU A 161 -24.40 -2.23 -8.10
CA LEU A 161 -25.61 -1.46 -7.87
C LEU A 161 -25.40 0.04 -8.11
N LYS A 162 -24.22 0.55 -7.72
CA LYS A 162 -23.77 1.93 -7.99
C LYS A 162 -22.28 1.98 -8.19
N GLU A 163 -21.84 2.73 -9.18
CA GLU A 163 -20.42 2.99 -9.47
C GLU A 163 -19.99 4.35 -8.93
N ASN A 164 -18.66 4.52 -8.75
CA ASN A 164 -18.04 5.82 -8.43
C ASN A 164 -18.63 6.49 -7.19
N ILE A 165 -18.88 5.72 -6.12
CA ILE A 165 -19.49 6.22 -4.89
C ILE A 165 -18.50 6.89 -3.93
N SER A 166 -17.20 6.94 -4.28
CA SER A 166 -16.16 7.58 -3.47
C SER A 166 -16.35 9.09 -3.38
N ASN A 167 -16.07 9.66 -2.20
CA ASN A 167 -16.07 11.11 -1.98
C ASN A 167 -15.05 11.85 -2.86
N HIS A 168 -13.95 11.19 -3.19
CA HIS A 168 -12.85 11.69 -4.01
C HIS A 168 -12.50 10.68 -5.10
N GLN A 169 -12.43 11.13 -6.35
CA GLN A 169 -12.14 10.27 -7.51
C GLN A 169 -10.64 9.98 -7.68
N GLU A 170 -9.77 10.87 -7.17
CA GLU A 170 -8.32 10.73 -7.20
C GLU A 170 -7.83 10.04 -5.92
N ASN A 171 -8.19 8.76 -5.80
CA ASN A 171 -7.82 7.88 -4.71
C ASN A 171 -6.84 6.83 -5.24
N PHE A 172 -5.60 6.87 -4.76
CA PHE A 172 -4.55 5.95 -5.19
C PHE A 172 -3.88 5.29 -3.99
N THR A 173 -3.58 4.01 -4.12
CA THR A 173 -2.74 3.29 -3.16
C THR A 173 -1.41 2.96 -3.82
N ARG A 174 -0.35 3.25 -3.10
CA ARG A 174 1.03 2.93 -3.43
C ARG A 174 1.41 1.62 -2.78
N PHE A 175 1.95 0.71 -3.58
CA PHE A 175 2.44 -0.59 -3.17
C PHE A 175 3.93 -0.71 -3.45
N LEU A 176 4.64 -1.44 -2.59
CA LEU A 176 6.04 -1.80 -2.78
C LEU A 176 6.16 -3.31 -2.99
N LEU A 177 6.95 -3.68 -4.00
CA LEU A 177 7.38 -5.07 -4.20
C LEU A 177 8.66 -5.30 -3.41
N ILE A 178 8.64 -6.28 -2.53
CA ILE A 178 9.71 -6.54 -1.56
C ILE A 178 10.18 -8.00 -1.61
N GLY A 179 11.41 -8.24 -1.19
CA GLY A 179 11.98 -9.60 -1.13
C GLY A 179 13.46 -9.62 -0.78
N TYR A 180 14.09 -10.80 -0.86
CA TYR A 180 15.54 -10.97 -0.74
C TYR A 180 16.24 -11.00 -2.10
N GLU A 181 15.57 -11.49 -3.14
CA GLU A 181 16.12 -11.63 -4.48
C GLU A 181 15.43 -10.66 -5.43
N LYS A 182 16.24 -9.91 -6.16
CA LYS A 182 15.74 -8.93 -7.12
C LYS A 182 15.17 -9.62 -8.35
N LEU A 183 13.98 -9.20 -8.77
CA LEU A 183 13.47 -9.52 -10.09
C LEU A 183 14.28 -8.79 -11.17
N GLU A 184 14.57 -9.47 -12.26
CA GLU A 184 15.10 -8.81 -13.46
C GLU A 184 14.04 -7.81 -13.97
N SER A 185 14.45 -6.56 -14.09
CA SER A 185 13.61 -5.48 -14.63
C SER A 185 14.35 -4.78 -15.75
N ASN A 186 13.68 -4.54 -16.86
CA ASN A 186 14.20 -3.73 -17.97
C ASN A 186 14.07 -2.22 -17.70
N LYS A 187 13.46 -1.81 -16.58
CA LYS A 187 13.31 -0.40 -16.20
C LYS A 187 14.52 0.05 -15.40
N GLU A 188 15.00 1.25 -15.67
CA GLU A 188 16.06 1.87 -14.87
C GLU A 188 15.55 2.21 -13.48
N ASN A 189 16.35 1.88 -12.47
CA ASN A 189 16.10 2.29 -11.11
C ASN A 189 16.42 3.79 -10.98
N ASN A 190 15.48 4.55 -10.49
CA ASN A 190 15.60 6.00 -10.39
C ASN A 190 15.00 6.57 -9.10
N LYS A 191 14.50 5.73 -8.20
CA LYS A 191 13.91 6.11 -6.92
C LYS A 191 14.49 5.30 -5.77
N TYR A 192 14.75 5.97 -4.66
CA TYR A 192 15.21 5.37 -3.42
C TYR A 192 14.17 5.57 -2.32
N SER A 193 14.00 4.57 -1.47
CA SER A 193 13.36 4.72 -0.17
C SER A 193 14.39 4.49 0.92
N SER A 194 14.36 5.34 1.94
CA SER A 194 15.33 5.32 3.04
C SER A 194 14.72 5.70 4.37
N VAL A 195 15.43 5.37 5.45
CA VAL A 195 15.13 5.81 6.81
C VAL A 195 16.33 6.60 7.34
N LEU A 196 16.05 7.79 7.84
CA LEU A 196 17.01 8.65 8.52
C LEU A 196 16.66 8.71 10.02
N ILE A 197 17.64 8.49 10.90
CA ILE A 197 17.54 8.78 12.33
C ILE A 197 18.50 9.93 12.62
N SER A 198 17.95 11.08 12.98
CA SER A 198 18.75 12.27 13.30
C SER A 198 19.12 12.33 14.79
N ASP A 199 20.11 13.15 15.13
CA ASP A 199 20.31 13.55 16.51
C ASP A 199 19.11 14.35 17.03
N ASP A 200 18.79 14.21 18.32
CA ASP A 200 17.79 15.03 18.99
C ASP A 200 18.41 16.39 19.41
N LYS A 201 18.68 17.23 18.41
CA LYS A 201 19.26 18.56 18.59
C LYS A 201 18.63 19.55 17.59
N PRO A 202 18.49 20.83 17.97
CA PRO A 202 18.04 21.85 17.05
C PRO A 202 18.85 21.87 15.73
N GLY A 203 18.16 21.81 14.59
CA GLY A 203 18.76 21.85 13.27
C GLY A 203 19.33 20.53 12.73
N SER A 204 19.25 19.41 13.48
CA SER A 204 19.79 18.12 13.00
C SER A 204 19.14 17.65 11.70
N LEU A 205 17.80 17.67 11.61
CA LEU A 205 17.09 17.35 10.38
C LEU A 205 17.45 18.32 9.25
N LEU A 206 17.54 19.62 9.55
CA LEU A 206 17.90 20.64 8.53
C LEU A 206 19.27 20.36 7.91
N LYS A 207 20.27 19.96 8.72
CA LYS A 207 21.60 19.61 8.20
C LYS A 207 21.54 18.45 7.21
N ALA A 208 20.75 17.43 7.51
CA ALA A 208 20.54 16.31 6.58
C ALA A 208 19.83 16.77 5.30
N LEU A 209 18.75 17.58 5.41
CA LEU A 209 18.00 18.08 4.25
C LEU A 209 18.84 19.02 3.36
N ASN A 210 19.75 19.80 3.94
CA ASN A 210 20.67 20.66 3.15
C ASN A 210 21.55 19.80 2.23
N ILE A 211 21.97 18.59 2.63
CA ILE A 211 22.79 17.74 1.75
C ILE A 211 22.01 17.29 0.52
N PHE A 212 20.71 16.94 0.66
CA PHE A 212 19.86 16.66 -0.50
C PHE A 212 19.75 17.90 -1.42
N SER A 213 19.55 19.07 -0.83
CA SER A 213 19.46 20.34 -1.56
C SER A 213 20.76 20.68 -2.30
N ASP A 214 21.91 20.57 -1.64
CA ASP A 214 23.23 20.89 -2.21
C ASP A 214 23.59 19.96 -3.38
N LEU A 215 23.12 18.72 -3.32
CA LEU A 215 23.26 17.72 -4.39
C LEU A 215 22.14 17.80 -5.44
N ASN A 216 21.23 18.77 -5.34
CA ASN A 216 20.08 18.97 -6.22
C ASN A 216 19.19 17.71 -6.33
N ILE A 217 18.97 17.02 -5.20
CA ILE A 217 18.14 15.81 -5.11
C ILE A 217 16.73 16.20 -4.65
N ASN A 218 15.71 15.85 -5.45
CA ASN A 218 14.32 16.10 -5.09
C ASN A 218 13.78 14.99 -4.18
N LEU A 219 13.17 15.40 -3.05
CA LEU A 219 12.46 14.48 -2.15
C LEU A 219 11.01 14.31 -2.61
N THR A 220 10.56 13.06 -2.72
CA THR A 220 9.16 12.72 -3.07
C THR A 220 8.35 12.28 -1.86
N LYS A 221 9.00 11.96 -0.73
CA LYS A 221 8.39 11.71 0.57
C LYS A 221 9.30 12.21 1.68
N LEU A 222 8.72 12.83 2.68
CA LEU A 222 9.37 13.15 3.97
C LEU A 222 8.33 13.04 5.06
N GLU A 223 8.48 12.07 5.95
CA GLU A 223 7.53 11.82 7.03
C GLU A 223 8.26 11.47 8.31
N SER A 224 7.93 12.16 9.41
CA SER A 224 8.49 11.88 10.74
C SER A 224 7.67 10.85 11.48
N ARG A 225 8.35 9.91 12.15
CA ARG A 225 7.74 8.91 13.01
C ARG A 225 8.50 8.78 14.34
N PRO A 226 7.80 8.68 15.47
CA PRO A 226 8.45 8.37 16.73
C PRO A 226 9.08 6.98 16.68
N ILE A 227 10.21 6.82 17.35
CA ILE A 227 10.86 5.52 17.49
C ILE A 227 10.25 4.79 18.68
N LEU A 228 9.70 3.60 18.45
CA LEU A 228 9.09 2.80 19.51
C LEU A 228 10.13 2.49 20.61
N GLY A 229 9.74 2.74 21.85
CA GLY A 229 10.62 2.55 23.02
C GLY A 229 11.67 3.64 23.25
N ARG A 230 11.71 4.70 22.43
CA ARG A 230 12.60 5.85 22.58
C ARG A 230 11.79 7.15 22.60
N PRO A 231 11.27 7.59 23.74
CA PRO A 231 10.46 8.79 23.84
C PRO A 231 11.19 10.01 23.26
N TRP A 232 10.48 10.77 22.40
CA TRP A 232 10.95 12.01 21.77
C TRP A 232 12.07 11.83 20.73
N GLU A 233 12.51 10.59 20.44
CA GLU A 233 13.35 10.32 19.26
C GLU A 233 12.49 10.01 18.04
N TYR A 234 12.92 10.51 16.87
CA TYR A 234 12.20 10.38 15.62
C TYR A 234 13.08 9.76 14.54
N LYS A 235 12.45 8.94 13.70
CA LYS A 235 12.97 8.52 12.41
C LYS A 235 12.18 9.21 11.29
N PHE A 236 12.82 9.39 10.15
CA PHE A 236 12.23 10.03 8.99
C PHE A 236 12.23 9.06 7.81
N TYR A 237 11.05 8.81 7.25
CA TYR A 237 10.93 8.12 5.98
C TYR A 237 11.17 9.12 4.87
N ILE A 238 12.16 8.82 4.01
CA ILE A 238 12.58 9.71 2.95
C ILE A 238 12.63 8.93 1.65
N ASP A 239 11.81 9.35 0.67
CA ASP A 239 11.94 8.90 -0.71
C ASP A 239 12.51 10.03 -1.56
N TYR A 240 13.40 9.68 -2.48
CA TYR A 240 14.02 10.62 -3.38
C TYR A 240 14.34 10.01 -4.74
N GLU A 241 14.47 10.87 -5.75
CA GLU A 241 14.77 10.48 -7.12
C GLU A 241 16.22 10.78 -7.44
N LEU A 242 16.95 9.76 -7.88
CA LEU A 242 18.37 9.88 -8.24
C LEU A 242 18.77 8.74 -9.17
N GLN A 243 19.46 9.07 -10.26
CA GLN A 243 20.01 8.08 -11.22
C GLN A 243 21.53 7.91 -11.11
N ASN A 244 22.22 8.97 -10.67
CA ASN A 244 23.69 8.98 -10.67
C ASN A 244 24.26 8.30 -9.42
N ILE A 245 24.94 7.16 -9.60
CA ILE A 245 25.54 6.40 -8.51
C ILE A 245 26.62 7.18 -7.74
N LYS A 246 27.38 8.07 -8.41
CA LYS A 246 28.40 8.88 -7.75
C LYS A 246 27.75 9.86 -6.77
N THR A 247 26.69 10.54 -7.20
CA THR A 247 25.90 11.44 -6.35
C THR A 247 25.27 10.68 -5.18
N GLN A 248 24.85 9.42 -5.40
CA GLN A 248 24.35 8.55 -4.32
C GLN A 248 25.43 8.27 -3.26
N MET A 249 26.66 8.01 -3.66
CA MET A 249 27.78 7.81 -2.72
C MET A 249 28.07 9.09 -1.92
N GLU A 250 28.10 10.25 -2.59
CA GLU A 250 28.30 11.56 -1.95
C GLU A 250 27.17 11.86 -0.94
N LEU A 251 25.91 11.55 -1.30
CA LEU A 251 24.77 11.68 -0.40
C LEU A 251 24.95 10.83 0.86
N ILE A 252 25.25 9.54 0.71
CA ILE A 252 25.40 8.60 1.84
C ILE A 252 26.53 9.08 2.76
N GLU A 253 27.68 9.46 2.20
CA GLU A 253 28.80 9.97 3.00
C GLU A 253 28.48 11.27 3.73
N GLY A 254 27.75 12.18 3.08
CA GLY A 254 27.31 13.42 3.67
C GLY A 254 26.33 13.20 4.83
N ILE A 255 25.29 12.39 4.60
CA ILE A 255 24.26 12.10 5.60
C ILE A 255 24.84 11.37 6.84
N LYS A 256 25.74 10.41 6.64
CA LYS A 256 26.41 9.70 7.74
C LYS A 256 27.19 10.61 8.70
N LYS A 257 27.63 11.79 8.25
CA LYS A 257 28.35 12.77 9.09
C LYS A 257 27.43 13.58 10.00
N VAL A 258 26.12 13.64 9.67
CA VAL A 258 25.16 14.52 10.34
C VAL A 258 23.95 13.79 10.94
N SER A 259 23.91 12.48 10.82
CA SER A 259 22.82 11.63 11.34
C SER A 259 23.35 10.49 12.20
N LYS A 260 22.50 9.94 13.05
CA LYS A 260 22.81 8.73 13.83
C LYS A 260 22.82 7.50 12.91
N GLU A 261 21.86 7.44 11.98
CA GLU A 261 21.68 6.28 11.11
C GLU A 261 21.03 6.71 9.80
N PHE A 262 21.43 6.08 8.70
CA PHE A 262 20.82 6.22 7.38
C PHE A 262 20.77 4.86 6.69
N ILE A 263 19.56 4.33 6.52
CA ILE A 263 19.31 3.00 5.98
C ILE A 263 18.63 3.17 4.61
N ILE A 264 19.19 2.55 3.58
CA ILE A 264 18.53 2.44 2.28
C ILE A 264 17.66 1.18 2.30
N LEU A 265 16.37 1.33 2.09
CA LEU A 265 15.40 0.23 2.01
C LEU A 265 15.30 -0.38 0.62
N GLY A 266 15.66 0.37 -0.41
CA GLY A 266 15.69 -0.10 -1.78
C GLY A 266 16.00 0.97 -2.81
N HIS A 267 16.38 0.50 -4.02
CA HIS A 267 16.58 1.30 -5.22
C HIS A 267 15.84 0.63 -6.37
N TYR A 268 14.83 1.27 -6.91
CA TYR A 268 13.84 0.67 -7.78
C TYR A 268 13.30 1.66 -8.83
N PRO A 269 12.63 1.17 -9.89
CA PRO A 269 11.95 2.02 -10.86
C PRO A 269 10.77 2.75 -10.21
N LYS A 270 10.67 4.06 -10.41
CA LYS A 270 9.51 4.87 -10.02
C LYS A 270 8.28 4.42 -10.81
N ALA A 271 7.14 4.25 -10.12
CA ALA A 271 5.85 4.10 -10.78
C ALA A 271 5.27 5.44 -11.21
N ASN A 272 4.51 5.43 -12.29
CA ASN A 272 3.64 6.54 -12.69
C ASN A 272 2.18 6.17 -12.37
N PRO A 273 1.37 7.13 -11.88
CA PRO A 273 -0.06 6.94 -11.59
C PRO A 273 -0.87 6.52 -12.80
#